data_301d469ae65d0080b837682059e2ac96
#
_entry.id   301d469ae65d0080b837682059e2ac96
#
_cell.length_a   1.000
_cell.length_b   1.000
_cell.length_c   1.000
_cell.angle_alpha   90.00
_cell.angle_beta   90.00
_cell.angle_gamma   90.00
#
_symmetry.space_group_name_H-M   'P 1'
#
loop_
_entity.id
_entity.type
_entity.pdbx_description
1 polymer ?
#
loop_
_entity_poly.entity_id
_entity_poly.type
_entity_poly.pdbx_seq_one_letter_code
_entity_poly.pdbx_strand_id
1 'polypeptide(L)'
;MTSRRLEQQYLRLLNQVGVQPVEITLQELADKLNCTKRHMRTLLVQMQQAGWLKWQAEAGRGRRSYLQLLRNTHQLLIEKAEQLLDSGGFNEAIALLGEDKQLITPLLRAKLGYRIRDDYQALRIPYYRTMTNLYPATALRRSELHLVRQTFNGLTRVNAENGEVTTDLAHKWRMLDPLHWRFYLRPAVQFHDGRELSSRDVVSSLTRSATLPLFSHFQKISSHGPLSVVIELNQPDPRLPLLLAHHSALILPENHATQPDFASHPVGTGPYRVAENDNWHLQMKSFDHYFGFRGLLDEVEVLIFPDLARPPSDTPAVLSEQLSMANIQSATWLSSSISDIDYVSGKVASLTGKPSDSTQEMFLERGGYFLLCDSRSPHWHDIKQRRWLRKTLNPYHLIQRLIESIRPFWVPASSVLPTWFHGIDAGEERSPFSSDIATESDDMPVLTLAYHAQHPEYPMLVTEMTHILAAQGIKLDMIELDYTSWAKGEANVDLWLGTVNFAVPEEWNVGAWLLGSPLLRQSITGGDEVSLQSYLHDWRNQSLSSEQLIREVIGSGWLQPLFHHWMRLKAPEQAQGAHLNNLGWFDFQ
;
A
#
# COMPACT_ATOMS: atom_id res chain seq x y z
N MET A 1 -23.90 -1.39 -29.60
CA MET A 1 -23.72 -2.73 -28.98
C MET A 1 -23.91 -3.79 -30.07
N THR A 2 -22.87 -4.51 -30.39
CA THR A 2 -22.93 -5.66 -31.31
C THR A 2 -23.63 -6.82 -30.62
N SER A 3 -24.60 -7.44 -31.32
CA SER A 3 -25.41 -8.54 -30.76
C SER A 3 -24.52 -9.76 -30.45
N ARG A 4 -24.62 -10.36 -29.24
CA ARG A 4 -23.97 -11.62 -28.83
C ARG A 4 -24.13 -12.72 -29.89
N ARG A 5 -25.25 -12.70 -30.61
CA ARG A 5 -25.54 -13.64 -31.70
C ARG A 5 -24.65 -13.39 -32.92
N LEU A 6 -24.35 -12.12 -33.27
CA LEU A 6 -23.46 -11.78 -34.38
C LEU A 6 -22.02 -12.24 -34.10
N GLU A 7 -21.54 -12.04 -32.85
CA GLU A 7 -20.23 -12.49 -32.39
C GLU A 7 -20.09 -14.00 -32.50
N GLN A 8 -21.10 -14.79 -32.07
CA GLN A 8 -21.09 -16.24 -32.20
C GLN A 8 -21.02 -16.68 -33.65
N GLN A 9 -21.73 -16.02 -34.55
CA GLN A 9 -21.66 -16.33 -35.97
C GLN A 9 -20.29 -15.97 -36.56
N TYR A 10 -19.69 -14.88 -36.14
CA TYR A 10 -18.35 -14.52 -36.57
C TYR A 10 -17.29 -15.52 -36.07
N LEU A 11 -17.34 -15.96 -34.83
CA LEU A 11 -16.43 -16.98 -34.28
C LEU A 11 -16.58 -18.34 -35.03
N ARG A 12 -17.81 -18.73 -35.39
CA ARG A 12 -18.04 -19.92 -36.25
C ARG A 12 -17.39 -19.73 -37.61
N LEU A 13 -17.54 -18.55 -38.20
CA LEU A 13 -16.94 -18.24 -39.50
C LEU A 13 -15.42 -18.27 -39.41
N LEU A 14 -14.84 -17.69 -38.36
CA LEU A 14 -13.41 -17.67 -38.09
C LEU A 14 -12.81 -19.08 -37.97
N ASN A 15 -13.51 -19.97 -37.26
CA ASN A 15 -13.08 -21.37 -37.12
C ASN A 15 -13.14 -22.17 -38.43
N GLN A 16 -14.02 -21.75 -39.36
CA GLN A 16 -14.22 -22.44 -40.65
C GLN A 16 -13.32 -21.91 -41.78
N VAL A 17 -12.93 -20.65 -41.70
CA VAL A 17 -12.24 -19.95 -42.80
C VAL A 17 -10.81 -19.52 -42.39
N GLY A 18 -10.57 -19.26 -41.11
CA GLY A 18 -9.31 -18.69 -40.60
C GLY A 18 -9.17 -17.21 -40.89
N VAL A 19 -8.04 -16.60 -40.45
CA VAL A 19 -7.78 -15.17 -40.62
C VAL A 19 -7.13 -14.80 -41.95
N GLN A 20 -6.60 -15.78 -42.68
CA GLN A 20 -5.98 -15.55 -43.99
C GLN A 20 -7.04 -15.15 -45.04
N PRO A 21 -6.71 -14.19 -45.91
CA PRO A 21 -7.59 -13.81 -47.01
C PRO A 21 -7.96 -15.02 -47.87
N VAL A 22 -9.22 -15.16 -48.21
CA VAL A 22 -9.70 -16.30 -49.01
C VAL A 22 -10.67 -15.82 -50.11
N GLU A 23 -10.59 -16.46 -51.27
CA GLU A 23 -11.60 -16.31 -52.32
C GLU A 23 -12.67 -17.40 -52.12
N ILE A 24 -13.91 -16.98 -51.86
CA ILE A 24 -15.01 -17.87 -51.50
C ILE A 24 -16.33 -17.34 -52.06
N THR A 25 -17.23 -18.22 -52.42
CA THR A 25 -18.56 -17.82 -52.89
C THR A 25 -19.51 -17.61 -51.72
N LEU A 26 -20.54 -16.77 -51.95
CA LEU A 26 -21.58 -16.53 -50.92
C LEU A 26 -22.33 -17.84 -50.56
N GLN A 27 -22.43 -18.80 -51.49
CA GLN A 27 -23.04 -20.09 -51.21
C GLN A 27 -22.19 -20.91 -50.25
N GLU A 28 -20.90 -21.04 -50.52
CA GLU A 28 -19.98 -21.78 -49.64
C GLU A 28 -19.97 -21.20 -48.21
N LEU A 29 -20.04 -19.85 -48.06
CA LEU A 29 -20.16 -19.22 -46.76
C LEU A 29 -21.49 -19.53 -46.07
N ALA A 30 -22.59 -19.50 -46.82
CA ALA A 30 -23.91 -19.83 -46.29
C ALA A 30 -23.97 -21.29 -45.82
N ASP A 31 -23.37 -22.19 -46.59
CA ASP A 31 -23.29 -23.64 -46.27
C ASP A 31 -22.43 -23.88 -45.02
N LYS A 32 -21.28 -23.19 -44.88
CA LYS A 32 -20.41 -23.27 -43.70
C LYS A 32 -21.11 -22.82 -42.39
N LEU A 33 -21.98 -21.83 -42.46
CA LEU A 33 -22.76 -21.35 -41.32
C LEU A 33 -24.16 -21.96 -41.18
N ASN A 34 -24.50 -22.94 -42.06
CA ASN A 34 -25.82 -23.55 -42.13
C ASN A 34 -26.95 -22.52 -42.20
N CYS A 35 -26.85 -21.56 -43.14
CA CYS A 35 -27.81 -20.49 -43.27
C CYS A 35 -28.16 -20.17 -44.74
N THR A 36 -29.18 -19.37 -44.97
CA THR A 36 -29.56 -18.95 -46.34
C THR A 36 -28.59 -17.88 -46.86
N LYS A 37 -28.40 -17.80 -48.19
CA LYS A 37 -27.64 -16.72 -48.85
C LYS A 37 -28.10 -15.33 -48.43
N ARG A 38 -29.41 -15.14 -48.26
CA ARG A 38 -29.99 -13.84 -47.84
C ARG A 38 -29.51 -13.48 -46.40
N HIS A 39 -29.56 -14.46 -45.52
CA HIS A 39 -29.08 -14.26 -44.13
C HIS A 39 -27.56 -14.04 -44.07
N MET A 40 -26.81 -14.80 -44.88
CA MET A 40 -25.34 -14.64 -44.95
C MET A 40 -24.95 -13.23 -45.43
N ARG A 41 -25.65 -12.63 -46.41
CA ARG A 41 -25.44 -11.24 -46.83
C ARG A 41 -25.65 -10.26 -45.67
N THR A 42 -26.72 -10.46 -44.92
CA THR A 42 -27.01 -9.62 -43.74
C THR A 42 -25.89 -9.72 -42.69
N LEU A 43 -25.41 -10.93 -42.38
CA LEU A 43 -24.31 -11.15 -41.48
C LEU A 43 -23.01 -10.49 -41.95
N LEU A 44 -22.64 -10.64 -43.21
CA LEU A 44 -21.46 -10.00 -43.80
C LEU A 44 -21.49 -8.47 -43.70
N VAL A 45 -22.66 -7.88 -44.01
CA VAL A 45 -22.84 -6.44 -43.88
C VAL A 45 -22.68 -5.99 -42.43
N GLN A 46 -23.33 -6.67 -41.49
CA GLN A 46 -23.23 -6.34 -40.06
C GLN A 46 -21.81 -6.52 -39.50
N MET A 47 -21.13 -7.61 -39.87
CA MET A 47 -19.75 -7.88 -39.46
C MET A 47 -18.76 -6.89 -40.08
N GLN A 48 -19.00 -6.47 -41.31
CA GLN A 48 -18.21 -5.42 -41.98
C GLN A 48 -18.43 -4.04 -41.36
N GLN A 49 -19.66 -3.69 -41.00
CA GLN A 49 -19.99 -2.46 -40.26
C GLN A 49 -19.35 -2.45 -38.86
N ALA A 50 -19.24 -3.62 -38.23
CA ALA A 50 -18.52 -3.80 -36.96
C ALA A 50 -16.98 -3.76 -37.11
N GLY A 51 -16.45 -3.70 -38.34
CA GLY A 51 -15.00 -3.71 -38.57
C GLY A 51 -14.33 -5.06 -38.38
N TRP A 52 -15.09 -6.16 -38.32
CA TRP A 52 -14.55 -7.50 -38.06
C TRP A 52 -14.07 -8.22 -39.32
N LEU A 53 -14.58 -7.84 -40.50
CA LEU A 53 -14.18 -8.43 -41.77
C LEU A 53 -14.20 -7.42 -42.91
N LYS A 54 -13.55 -7.77 -44.00
CA LYS A 54 -13.59 -7.08 -45.28
C LYS A 54 -14.17 -8.04 -46.30
N TRP A 55 -15.28 -7.65 -46.92
CA TRP A 55 -15.95 -8.41 -47.98
C TRP A 55 -16.00 -7.61 -49.25
N GLN A 56 -15.42 -8.10 -50.32
CA GLN A 56 -15.47 -7.54 -51.67
C GLN A 56 -16.18 -8.52 -52.59
N ALA A 57 -17.43 -8.18 -52.89
CA ALA A 57 -18.27 -9.03 -53.76
C ALA A 57 -17.87 -8.88 -55.23
N GLU A 58 -17.63 -9.99 -55.88
CA GLU A 58 -17.48 -10.06 -57.33
C GLU A 58 -18.84 -10.25 -58.01
N ALA A 59 -19.12 -9.44 -59.07
CA ALA A 59 -20.36 -9.51 -59.82
C ALA A 59 -20.33 -10.69 -60.84
N GLY A 60 -21.31 -11.59 -60.75
CA GLY A 60 -21.49 -12.72 -61.71
C GLY A 60 -21.89 -14.03 -61.03
N ARG A 61 -22.63 -14.90 -61.77
CA ARG A 61 -23.03 -16.20 -61.22
C ARG A 61 -21.81 -17.11 -61.04
N GLY A 62 -21.57 -17.57 -59.78
CA GLY A 62 -20.50 -18.49 -59.45
C GLY A 62 -19.10 -17.89 -59.29
N ARG A 63 -18.96 -16.57 -59.41
CA ARG A 63 -17.65 -15.93 -59.14
C ARG A 63 -17.30 -15.91 -57.66
N ARG A 64 -16.01 -16.11 -57.34
CA ARG A 64 -15.50 -16.05 -55.99
C ARG A 64 -15.25 -14.61 -55.59
N SER A 65 -15.68 -14.27 -54.40
CA SER A 65 -15.52 -12.96 -53.78
C SER A 65 -14.41 -13.00 -52.75
N TYR A 66 -13.77 -11.89 -52.51
CA TYR A 66 -12.67 -11.79 -51.52
C TYR A 66 -13.24 -11.60 -50.12
N LEU A 67 -12.84 -12.46 -49.20
CA LEU A 67 -13.14 -12.36 -47.77
C LEU A 67 -11.83 -12.32 -46.97
N GLN A 68 -11.71 -11.36 -46.09
CA GLN A 68 -10.65 -11.26 -45.10
C GLN A 68 -11.27 -11.04 -43.72
N LEU A 69 -11.01 -11.91 -42.77
CA LEU A 69 -11.37 -11.74 -41.37
C LEU A 69 -10.30 -10.92 -40.70
N LEU A 70 -10.70 -9.77 -40.09
CA LEU A 70 -9.78 -8.75 -39.55
C LEU A 70 -9.54 -8.92 -38.03
N ARG A 71 -10.30 -9.79 -37.39
CA ARG A 71 -10.19 -10.06 -35.95
C ARG A 71 -10.00 -11.54 -35.70
N ASN A 72 -9.03 -11.90 -34.87
CA ASN A 72 -8.96 -13.24 -34.33
C ASN A 72 -9.75 -13.34 -33.02
N THR A 73 -9.89 -14.54 -32.47
CA THR A 73 -10.62 -14.79 -31.22
C THR A 73 -10.07 -13.94 -30.06
N HIS A 74 -8.76 -13.84 -29.98
CA HIS A 74 -8.05 -13.11 -28.96
C HIS A 74 -8.31 -11.59 -29.01
N GLN A 75 -8.30 -11.01 -30.21
CA GLN A 75 -8.62 -9.59 -30.41
C GLN A 75 -10.05 -9.25 -30.03
N LEU A 76 -11.01 -10.13 -30.33
CA LEU A 76 -12.40 -9.94 -29.92
C LEU A 76 -12.59 -10.00 -28.39
N LEU A 77 -11.84 -10.89 -27.72
CA LEU A 77 -11.84 -10.96 -26.25
C LEU A 77 -11.29 -9.68 -25.63
N ILE A 78 -10.20 -9.14 -26.19
CA ILE A 78 -9.60 -7.89 -25.75
C ILE A 78 -10.59 -6.72 -25.96
N GLU A 79 -11.15 -6.55 -27.14
CA GLU A 79 -12.13 -5.48 -27.43
C GLU A 79 -13.34 -5.55 -26.49
N LYS A 80 -13.79 -6.74 -26.12
CA LYS A 80 -14.88 -6.93 -25.17
C LYS A 80 -14.50 -6.62 -23.74
N ALA A 81 -13.29 -7.04 -23.34
CA ALA A 81 -12.74 -6.68 -22.03
C ALA A 81 -12.57 -5.16 -21.89
N GLU A 82 -12.10 -4.46 -22.93
CA GLU A 82 -12.04 -3.00 -22.97
C GLU A 82 -13.41 -2.34 -22.77
N GLN A 83 -14.46 -2.85 -23.46
CA GLN A 83 -15.82 -2.35 -23.28
C GLN A 83 -16.36 -2.59 -21.87
N LEU A 84 -16.05 -3.73 -21.26
CA LEU A 84 -16.40 -4.00 -19.87
C LEU A 84 -15.67 -3.04 -18.92
N LEU A 85 -14.35 -2.86 -19.09
CA LEU A 85 -13.58 -1.89 -18.30
C LEU A 85 -14.08 -0.45 -18.45
N ASP A 86 -14.55 -0.05 -19.64
CA ASP A 86 -15.13 1.27 -19.87
C ASP A 86 -16.49 1.46 -19.18
N SER A 87 -17.22 0.38 -18.98
CA SER A 87 -18.49 0.38 -18.24
C SER A 87 -18.35 0.15 -16.73
N GLY A 88 -17.12 -0.04 -16.22
CA GLY A 88 -16.86 -0.33 -14.81
C GLY A 88 -16.90 -1.83 -14.43
N GLY A 89 -17.09 -2.72 -15.40
CA GLY A 89 -17.12 -4.17 -15.18
C GLY A 89 -15.71 -4.79 -15.11
N PHE A 90 -14.93 -4.44 -14.08
CA PHE A 90 -13.55 -4.92 -13.95
C PHE A 90 -13.48 -6.43 -13.74
N ASN A 91 -14.28 -6.97 -12.83
CA ASN A 91 -14.29 -8.39 -12.51
C ASN A 91 -14.73 -9.24 -13.71
N GLU A 92 -15.73 -8.78 -14.46
CA GLU A 92 -16.19 -9.46 -15.69
C GLU A 92 -15.12 -9.42 -16.79
N ALA A 93 -14.40 -8.30 -16.92
CA ALA A 93 -13.30 -8.18 -17.89
C ALA A 93 -12.15 -9.12 -17.54
N ILE A 94 -11.76 -9.19 -16.28
CA ILE A 94 -10.70 -10.09 -15.79
C ILE A 94 -11.10 -11.56 -15.96
N ALA A 95 -12.32 -11.93 -15.56
CA ALA A 95 -12.85 -13.28 -15.74
C ALA A 95 -12.93 -13.69 -17.21
N LEU A 96 -13.27 -12.73 -18.10
CA LEU A 96 -13.31 -12.98 -19.55
C LEU A 96 -11.92 -13.27 -20.13
N LEU A 97 -10.87 -12.66 -19.61
CA LEU A 97 -9.48 -12.84 -20.04
C LEU A 97 -8.77 -14.02 -19.33
N GLY A 98 -9.48 -14.73 -18.42
CA GLY A 98 -8.96 -15.91 -17.73
C GLY A 98 -7.79 -15.60 -16.79
N GLU A 99 -7.75 -14.40 -16.21
CA GLU A 99 -6.67 -13.91 -15.34
C GLU A 99 -5.28 -13.86 -16.01
N ASP A 100 -5.24 -13.87 -17.35
CA ASP A 100 -3.99 -13.73 -18.09
C ASP A 100 -3.40 -12.31 -17.91
N LYS A 101 -2.36 -12.23 -17.07
CA LYS A 101 -1.70 -10.99 -16.72
C LYS A 101 -1.10 -10.25 -17.92
N GLN A 102 -0.65 -10.98 -18.94
CA GLN A 102 -0.07 -10.37 -20.14
C GLN A 102 -1.12 -9.59 -20.95
N LEU A 103 -2.38 -10.01 -20.87
CA LEU A 103 -3.50 -9.37 -21.52
C LEU A 103 -4.12 -8.26 -20.66
N ILE A 104 -4.29 -8.53 -19.38
CA ILE A 104 -4.97 -7.63 -18.43
C ILE A 104 -4.14 -6.38 -18.18
N THR A 105 -2.84 -6.53 -17.94
CA THR A 105 -1.95 -5.41 -17.55
C THR A 105 -1.97 -4.24 -18.54
N PRO A 106 -1.82 -4.42 -19.87
CA PRO A 106 -1.90 -3.31 -20.81
C PRO A 106 -3.26 -2.61 -20.83
N LEU A 107 -4.34 -3.39 -20.69
CA LEU A 107 -5.70 -2.86 -20.69
C LEU A 107 -5.98 -1.99 -19.47
N LEU A 108 -5.59 -2.47 -18.29
CA LEU A 108 -5.72 -1.69 -17.05
C LEU A 108 -4.85 -0.43 -17.09
N ARG A 109 -3.62 -0.53 -17.62
CA ARG A 109 -2.73 0.64 -17.80
C ARG A 109 -3.36 1.75 -18.63
N ALA A 110 -4.06 1.41 -19.70
CA ALA A 110 -4.75 2.38 -20.55
C ALA A 110 -5.92 3.09 -19.83
N LYS A 111 -6.33 2.60 -18.67
CA LYS A 111 -7.44 3.16 -17.87
C LYS A 111 -6.99 4.03 -16.70
N LEU A 112 -5.68 4.15 -16.46
CA LEU A 112 -5.13 4.94 -15.36
C LEU A 112 -5.32 6.46 -15.55
N GLY A 113 -5.18 7.20 -14.45
CA GLY A 113 -5.21 8.66 -14.45
C GLY A 113 -6.53 9.27 -14.01
N TYR A 114 -6.60 10.60 -14.11
CA TYR A 114 -7.77 11.38 -13.75
C TYR A 114 -8.76 11.49 -14.93
N ARG A 115 -10.04 11.37 -14.64
CA ARG A 115 -11.11 11.44 -15.64
C ARG A 115 -12.28 12.25 -15.14
N ILE A 116 -12.82 13.09 -16.03
CA ILE A 116 -14.09 13.77 -15.84
C ILE A 116 -15.07 13.22 -16.89
N ARG A 117 -16.23 12.82 -16.44
CA ARG A 117 -17.35 12.41 -17.29
C ARG A 117 -18.65 12.93 -16.70
N ASP A 118 -19.32 13.84 -17.42
CA ASP A 118 -20.62 14.40 -17.02
C ASP A 118 -20.62 14.92 -15.57
N ASP A 119 -19.61 15.73 -15.20
CA ASP A 119 -19.36 16.24 -13.85
C ASP A 119 -18.97 15.20 -12.79
N TYR A 120 -18.77 13.94 -13.16
CA TYR A 120 -18.27 12.87 -12.31
C TYR A 120 -16.75 12.78 -12.40
N GLN A 121 -16.09 12.90 -11.26
CA GLN A 121 -14.63 12.94 -11.15
C GLN A 121 -14.08 11.64 -10.58
N ALA A 122 -13.28 10.93 -11.36
CA ALA A 122 -12.66 9.67 -10.97
C ALA A 122 -11.13 9.72 -11.08
N LEU A 123 -10.45 9.17 -10.09
CA LEU A 123 -9.00 9.02 -10.05
C LEU A 123 -8.62 7.54 -10.01
N ARG A 124 -7.80 7.07 -10.96
CA ARG A 124 -7.32 5.69 -11.07
C ARG A 124 -5.82 5.63 -10.83
N ILE A 125 -5.41 4.96 -9.76
CA ILE A 125 -4.04 4.89 -9.28
C ILE A 125 -3.50 3.48 -9.47
N PRO A 126 -2.28 3.29 -10.04
CA PRO A 126 -1.64 1.99 -10.08
C PRO A 126 -1.02 1.64 -8.72
N TYR A 127 -1.15 0.39 -8.32
CA TYR A 127 -0.47 -0.11 -7.13
C TYR A 127 0.06 -1.54 -7.34
N TYR A 128 1.05 -1.95 -6.57
CA TYR A 128 1.74 -3.22 -6.82
C TYR A 128 1.21 -4.41 -6.01
N ARG A 129 0.33 -4.17 -5.02
CA ARG A 129 -0.22 -5.23 -4.16
C ARG A 129 -1.66 -4.98 -3.77
N THR A 130 -2.35 -6.04 -3.39
CA THR A 130 -3.72 -5.99 -2.88
C THR A 130 -3.79 -5.30 -1.52
N MET A 131 -4.95 -4.70 -1.22
CA MET A 131 -5.24 -4.00 0.04
C MET A 131 -6.39 -4.68 0.78
N THR A 132 -6.27 -5.98 1.00
CA THR A 132 -7.34 -6.83 1.54
C THR A 132 -7.62 -6.64 3.03
N ASN A 133 -6.74 -5.93 3.75
CA ASN A 133 -6.92 -5.65 5.18
C ASN A 133 -7.00 -4.15 5.44
N LEU A 134 -8.20 -3.65 5.64
CA LEU A 134 -8.53 -2.28 6.01
C LEU A 134 -9.13 -2.20 7.43
N TYR A 135 -8.80 -3.16 8.30
CA TYR A 135 -9.29 -3.21 9.68
C TYR A 135 -8.39 -2.36 10.61
N PRO A 136 -8.91 -1.28 11.23
CA PRO A 136 -8.09 -0.28 11.95
C PRO A 136 -7.30 -0.81 13.14
N ALA A 137 -7.75 -1.91 13.75
CA ALA A 137 -7.12 -2.49 14.95
C ALA A 137 -6.01 -3.49 14.65
N THR A 138 -5.61 -3.64 13.40
CA THR A 138 -4.52 -4.52 12.97
C THR A 138 -3.28 -3.72 12.61
N ALA A 139 -2.16 -4.41 12.44
CA ALA A 139 -0.98 -3.80 11.84
C ALA A 139 -1.26 -3.43 10.38
N LEU A 140 -1.22 -2.16 10.08
CA LEU A 140 -1.49 -1.60 8.76
C LEU A 140 -0.21 -1.01 8.17
N ARG A 141 0.02 -1.27 6.89
CA ARG A 141 1.04 -0.55 6.13
C ARG A 141 0.56 0.88 5.84
N ARG A 142 1.47 1.73 5.43
CA ARG A 142 1.19 3.15 5.14
C ARG A 142 -0.02 3.36 4.22
N SER A 143 -0.11 2.59 3.14
CA SER A 143 -1.19 2.71 2.16
C SER A 143 -2.56 2.28 2.71
N GLU A 144 -2.62 1.16 3.44
CA GLU A 144 -3.86 0.75 4.10
C GLU A 144 -4.26 1.74 5.19
N LEU A 145 -3.30 2.24 5.97
CA LEU A 145 -3.56 3.24 7.00
C LEU A 145 -4.18 4.52 6.42
N HIS A 146 -3.68 4.95 5.26
CA HIS A 146 -4.27 6.08 4.54
C HIS A 146 -5.72 5.81 4.14
N LEU A 147 -6.01 4.66 3.50
CA LEU A 147 -7.36 4.29 3.08
C LEU A 147 -8.31 4.11 4.28
N VAL A 148 -7.82 3.55 5.38
CA VAL A 148 -8.55 3.44 6.64
C VAL A 148 -8.97 4.82 7.17
N ARG A 149 -8.09 5.83 7.08
CA ARG A 149 -8.42 7.20 7.47
C ARG A 149 -9.44 7.88 6.53
N GLN A 150 -9.55 7.42 5.29
CA GLN A 150 -10.62 7.87 4.38
C GLN A 150 -11.97 7.19 4.66
N THR A 151 -11.93 6.00 5.27
CA THR A 151 -13.13 5.18 5.53
C THR A 151 -13.71 5.41 6.92
N PHE A 152 -12.88 5.73 7.91
CA PHE A 152 -13.28 5.84 9.31
C PHE A 152 -12.90 7.19 9.92
N ASN A 153 -13.63 7.56 10.98
CA ASN A 153 -13.31 8.70 11.82
C ASN A 153 -13.02 8.24 13.26
N GLY A 154 -12.25 9.05 13.99
CA GLY A 154 -12.05 8.96 15.43
C GLY A 154 -12.95 9.91 16.21
N LEU A 155 -12.86 9.91 17.53
CA LEU A 155 -13.49 10.97 18.33
C LEU A 155 -12.87 12.32 18.02
N THR A 156 -11.57 12.32 17.77
CA THR A 156 -10.74 13.46 17.41
C THR A 156 -9.93 13.12 16.18
N ARG A 157 -9.38 14.14 15.54
CA ARG A 157 -8.42 13.99 14.43
C ARG A 157 -7.26 14.95 14.59
N VAL A 158 -6.15 14.65 13.96
CA VAL A 158 -4.99 15.54 13.85
C VAL A 158 -5.07 16.29 12.52
N ASN A 159 -4.88 17.59 12.55
CA ASN A 159 -4.66 18.39 11.36
C ASN A 159 -3.28 18.03 10.77
N ALA A 160 -3.26 17.60 9.51
CA ALA A 160 -2.04 17.14 8.83
C ALA A 160 -1.02 18.26 8.58
N GLU A 161 -1.42 19.53 8.59
CA GLU A 161 -0.54 20.67 8.32
C GLU A 161 0.25 21.08 9.57
N ASN A 162 -0.45 21.19 10.72
CA ASN A 162 0.13 21.77 11.95
C ASN A 162 0.23 20.81 13.13
N GLY A 163 -0.31 19.58 13.00
CA GLY A 163 -0.29 18.58 14.07
C GLY A 163 -1.26 18.84 15.23
N GLU A 164 -2.12 19.85 15.13
CA GLU A 164 -3.09 20.17 16.18
C GLU A 164 -4.24 19.16 16.21
N VAL A 165 -4.70 18.87 17.43
CA VAL A 165 -5.86 18.01 17.62
C VAL A 165 -7.14 18.80 17.41
N THR A 166 -7.97 18.33 16.50
CA THR A 166 -9.26 18.95 16.15
C THR A 166 -10.43 18.02 16.40
N THR A 167 -11.63 18.57 16.36
CA THR A 167 -12.88 17.81 16.48
C THR A 167 -13.09 16.92 15.25
N ASP A 168 -13.64 15.72 15.52
CA ASP A 168 -14.07 14.79 14.47
C ASP A 168 -15.47 14.25 14.81
N LEU A 169 -15.68 12.98 15.18
CA LEU A 169 -16.98 12.48 15.64
C LEU A 169 -17.45 13.16 16.94
N ALA A 170 -16.52 13.51 17.81
CA ALA A 170 -16.82 14.40 18.94
C ALA A 170 -16.76 15.85 18.48
N HIS A 171 -17.87 16.58 18.60
CA HIS A 171 -17.86 18.02 18.34
C HIS A 171 -17.28 18.84 19.48
N LYS A 172 -17.17 18.25 20.68
CA LYS A 172 -16.60 18.85 21.89
C LYS A 172 -16.14 17.78 22.86
N TRP A 173 -15.10 18.08 23.63
CA TRP A 173 -14.71 17.28 24.79
C TRP A 173 -14.35 18.17 25.98
N ARG A 174 -14.35 17.56 27.15
CA ARG A 174 -14.01 18.23 28.40
C ARG A 174 -13.31 17.25 29.33
N MET A 175 -12.16 17.64 29.86
CA MET A 175 -11.55 17.00 31.00
C MET A 175 -12.34 17.42 32.25
N LEU A 176 -12.97 16.46 32.93
CA LEU A 176 -13.74 16.68 34.17
C LEU A 176 -12.78 16.79 35.36
N ASP A 177 -11.80 15.91 35.37
CA ASP A 177 -10.65 15.88 36.25
C ASP A 177 -9.52 15.08 35.55
N PRO A 178 -8.30 14.93 36.12
CA PRO A 178 -7.19 14.25 35.44
C PRO A 178 -7.44 12.81 34.99
N LEU A 179 -8.43 12.12 35.59
CA LEU A 179 -8.75 10.73 35.29
C LEU A 179 -10.06 10.58 34.51
N HIS A 180 -10.84 11.63 34.35
CA HIS A 180 -12.15 11.54 33.71
C HIS A 180 -12.29 12.54 32.58
N TRP A 181 -12.59 12.01 31.38
CA TRP A 181 -12.84 12.79 30.18
C TRP A 181 -14.23 12.52 29.65
N ARG A 182 -14.94 13.59 29.23
CA ARG A 182 -16.25 13.48 28.58
C ARG A 182 -16.18 13.98 27.14
N PHE A 183 -16.69 13.17 26.22
CA PHE A 183 -16.79 13.48 24.80
C PHE A 183 -18.26 13.57 24.40
N TYR A 184 -18.60 14.62 23.64
CA TYR A 184 -19.95 14.87 23.14
C TYR A 184 -19.96 14.62 21.64
N LEU A 185 -20.75 13.63 21.19
CA LEU A 185 -20.80 13.19 19.81
C LEU A 185 -21.63 14.16 18.94
N ARG A 186 -21.28 14.25 17.68
CA ARG A 186 -22.11 14.93 16.69
C ARG A 186 -23.42 14.18 16.50
N PRO A 187 -24.57 14.87 16.48
CA PRO A 187 -25.84 14.23 16.13
C PRO A 187 -25.90 13.88 14.64
N ALA A 188 -26.75 12.91 14.29
CA ALA A 188 -27.08 12.49 12.93
C ALA A 188 -25.88 12.08 12.05
N VAL A 189 -24.76 11.67 12.64
CA VAL A 189 -23.67 11.07 11.89
C VAL A 189 -24.10 9.68 11.43
N GLN A 190 -23.92 9.39 10.14
CA GLN A 190 -24.27 8.10 9.55
C GLN A 190 -23.02 7.29 9.22
N PHE A 191 -23.13 5.98 9.42
CA PHE A 191 -22.24 5.01 8.79
C PHE A 191 -22.58 4.85 7.31
N HIS A 192 -21.67 4.27 6.55
CA HIS A 192 -21.86 4.03 5.10
C HIS A 192 -23.06 3.15 4.75
N ASP A 193 -23.56 2.37 5.71
CA ASP A 193 -24.77 1.54 5.58
C ASP A 193 -26.07 2.31 5.94
N GLY A 194 -25.96 3.60 6.28
CA GLY A 194 -27.10 4.47 6.63
C GLY A 194 -27.53 4.42 8.10
N ARG A 195 -26.92 3.59 8.93
CA ARG A 195 -27.18 3.53 10.37
C ARG A 195 -26.55 4.73 11.08
N GLU A 196 -27.26 5.32 12.03
CA GLU A 196 -26.72 6.43 12.82
C GLU A 196 -25.70 5.96 13.86
N LEU A 197 -24.65 6.76 14.04
CA LEU A 197 -23.65 6.60 15.09
C LEU A 197 -24.27 6.84 16.48
N SER A 198 -23.95 5.99 17.41
CA SER A 198 -24.34 6.12 18.80
C SER A 198 -23.14 5.99 19.75
N SER A 199 -23.34 6.39 21.00
CA SER A 199 -22.36 6.16 22.06
C SER A 199 -21.97 4.69 22.27
N ARG A 200 -22.82 3.74 21.89
CA ARG A 200 -22.53 2.29 21.97
C ARG A 200 -21.42 1.88 21.01
N ASP A 201 -21.41 2.42 19.80
CA ASP A 201 -20.36 2.18 18.82
C ASP A 201 -19.02 2.66 19.33
N VAL A 202 -18.99 3.84 19.98
CA VAL A 202 -17.80 4.40 20.61
C VAL A 202 -17.33 3.53 21.77
N VAL A 203 -18.22 3.14 22.67
CA VAL A 203 -17.88 2.27 23.82
C VAL A 203 -17.32 0.95 23.33
N SER A 204 -17.96 0.29 22.37
CA SER A 204 -17.49 -0.97 21.78
C SER A 204 -16.09 -0.81 21.17
N SER A 205 -15.88 0.20 20.34
CA SER A 205 -14.62 0.44 19.66
C SER A 205 -13.48 0.74 20.63
N LEU A 206 -13.68 1.62 21.60
CA LEU A 206 -12.63 1.98 22.56
C LEU A 206 -12.37 0.87 23.59
N THR A 207 -13.37 0.06 23.95
CA THR A 207 -13.17 -1.15 24.78
C THR A 207 -12.26 -2.14 24.10
N ARG A 208 -12.41 -2.34 22.78
CA ARG A 208 -11.47 -3.12 21.98
C ARG A 208 -10.08 -2.48 22.02
N SER A 209 -9.96 -1.16 21.81
CA SER A 209 -8.68 -0.46 21.81
C SER A 209 -7.96 -0.56 23.15
N ALA A 210 -8.71 -0.62 24.28
CA ALA A 210 -8.16 -0.75 25.63
C ALA A 210 -7.32 -2.04 25.85
N THR A 211 -7.43 -3.02 24.96
CA THR A 211 -6.57 -4.22 24.99
C THR A 211 -5.16 -3.99 24.45
N LEU A 212 -4.93 -2.85 23.79
CA LEU A 212 -3.64 -2.50 23.20
C LEU A 212 -2.77 -1.73 24.19
N PRO A 213 -1.43 -1.87 24.15
CA PRO A 213 -0.52 -1.23 25.10
C PRO A 213 -0.69 0.29 25.21
N LEU A 214 -0.87 0.99 24.11
CA LEU A 214 -1.07 2.45 24.11
C LEU A 214 -2.30 2.90 24.90
N PHE A 215 -3.31 2.03 25.05
CA PHE A 215 -4.57 2.31 25.72
C PHE A 215 -4.70 1.59 27.07
N SER A 216 -3.63 0.97 27.59
CA SER A 216 -3.63 0.16 28.81
C SER A 216 -4.06 0.90 30.07
N HIS A 217 -4.09 2.24 30.03
CA HIS A 217 -4.55 3.09 31.12
C HIS A 217 -6.06 3.39 31.08
N PHE A 218 -6.79 2.86 30.09
CA PHE A 218 -8.25 2.94 30.05
C PHE A 218 -8.83 1.98 31.10
N GLN A 219 -9.48 2.53 32.11
CA GLN A 219 -10.11 1.74 33.16
C GLN A 219 -11.55 1.39 32.80
N LYS A 220 -12.31 2.38 32.32
CA LYS A 220 -13.70 2.19 31.97
C LYS A 220 -14.15 3.17 30.89
N ILE A 221 -14.95 2.68 29.95
CA ILE A 221 -15.60 3.52 28.92
C ILE A 221 -17.10 3.33 29.10
N SER A 222 -17.85 4.41 29.28
CA SER A 222 -19.27 4.36 29.57
C SER A 222 -20.09 5.36 28.76
N SER A 223 -21.28 4.93 28.34
CA SER A 223 -22.26 5.77 27.69
C SER A 223 -23.04 6.61 28.74
N HIS A 224 -23.16 7.90 28.48
CA HIS A 224 -23.97 8.85 29.25
C HIS A 224 -25.05 9.46 28.35
N GLY A 225 -25.98 8.62 27.87
CA GLY A 225 -26.95 8.96 26.85
C GLY A 225 -26.45 8.68 25.42
N PRO A 226 -27.27 8.88 24.40
CA PRO A 226 -26.95 8.46 23.02
C PRO A 226 -25.77 9.19 22.39
N LEU A 227 -25.49 10.41 22.84
CA LEU A 227 -24.47 11.30 22.25
C LEU A 227 -23.37 11.73 23.25
N SER A 228 -23.17 11.00 24.34
CA SER A 228 -22.12 11.33 25.31
C SER A 228 -21.43 10.08 25.83
N VAL A 229 -20.11 10.12 25.85
CA VAL A 229 -19.23 9.07 26.35
C VAL A 229 -18.30 9.63 27.41
N VAL A 230 -18.10 8.88 28.49
CA VAL A 230 -17.09 9.17 29.52
C VAL A 230 -16.03 8.08 29.48
N ILE A 231 -14.78 8.51 29.45
CA ILE A 231 -13.59 7.67 29.55
C ILE A 231 -12.97 7.91 30.92
N GLU A 232 -12.90 6.86 31.71
CA GLU A 232 -12.22 6.81 33.02
C GLU A 232 -10.87 6.14 32.83
N LEU A 233 -9.83 6.79 33.35
CA LEU A 233 -8.44 6.37 33.26
C LEU A 233 -7.93 5.91 34.64
N ASN A 234 -7.01 4.96 34.67
CA ASN A 234 -6.29 4.59 35.88
C ASN A 234 -5.02 5.43 36.12
N GLN A 235 -4.62 6.21 35.11
CA GLN A 235 -3.49 7.15 35.15
C GLN A 235 -3.84 8.39 34.32
N PRO A 236 -3.40 9.59 34.73
CA PRO A 236 -3.64 10.81 33.95
C PRO A 236 -3.00 10.73 32.56
N ASP A 237 -3.72 11.20 31.55
CA ASP A 237 -3.20 11.41 30.21
C ASP A 237 -3.68 12.78 29.66
N PRO A 238 -2.86 13.82 29.74
CA PRO A 238 -3.22 15.14 29.21
C PRO A 238 -3.29 15.16 27.68
N ARG A 239 -2.72 14.16 27.01
CA ARG A 239 -2.76 13.99 25.56
C ARG A 239 -3.80 12.98 25.08
N LEU A 240 -4.75 12.60 25.94
CA LEU A 240 -5.82 11.67 25.56
C LEU A 240 -6.53 12.05 24.24
N PRO A 241 -6.85 13.34 23.95
CA PRO A 241 -7.43 13.69 22.66
C PRO A 241 -6.54 13.35 21.47
N LEU A 242 -5.21 13.44 21.61
CA LEU A 242 -4.26 13.03 20.57
C LEU A 242 -4.22 11.52 20.41
N LEU A 243 -4.24 10.77 21.51
CA LEU A 243 -4.32 9.30 21.47
C LEU A 243 -5.61 8.81 20.77
N LEU A 244 -6.74 9.50 20.97
CA LEU A 244 -8.02 9.16 20.33
C LEU A 244 -8.07 9.49 18.83
N ALA A 245 -7.09 10.20 18.30
CA ALA A 245 -6.88 10.40 16.87
C ALA A 245 -6.02 9.28 16.23
N HIS A 246 -5.47 8.36 17.04
CA HIS A 246 -4.71 7.23 16.55
C HIS A 246 -5.60 6.23 15.80
N HIS A 247 -5.07 5.61 14.74
CA HIS A 247 -5.87 4.69 13.90
C HIS A 247 -6.51 3.52 14.69
N SER A 248 -5.86 3.06 15.75
CA SER A 248 -6.41 2.00 16.60
C SER A 248 -7.62 2.46 17.44
N ALA A 249 -7.87 3.77 17.55
CA ALA A 249 -9.02 4.36 18.26
C ALA A 249 -10.18 4.76 17.31
N LEU A 250 -10.08 4.45 16.03
CA LEU A 250 -11.14 4.74 15.06
C LEU A 250 -12.41 3.98 15.41
N ILE A 251 -13.55 4.63 15.16
CA ILE A 251 -14.87 4.11 15.58
C ILE A 251 -15.45 3.23 14.49
N LEU A 252 -15.83 2.03 14.88
CA LEU A 252 -16.46 1.01 14.06
C LEU A 252 -17.91 0.77 14.49
N PRO A 253 -18.77 0.26 13.61
CA PRO A 253 -20.08 -0.22 14.00
C PRO A 253 -19.97 -1.27 15.12
N GLU A 254 -20.84 -1.20 16.13
CA GLU A 254 -20.85 -2.16 17.25
C GLU A 254 -20.93 -3.62 16.77
N ASN A 255 -21.66 -3.85 15.68
CA ASN A 255 -21.87 -5.17 15.08
C ASN A 255 -20.85 -5.57 14.01
N HIS A 256 -19.76 -4.82 13.82
CA HIS A 256 -18.76 -5.07 12.75
C HIS A 256 -18.21 -6.50 12.75
N ALA A 257 -18.04 -7.12 13.91
CA ALA A 257 -17.53 -8.49 14.03
C ALA A 257 -18.47 -9.57 13.45
N THR A 258 -19.74 -9.23 13.17
CA THR A 258 -20.70 -10.14 12.53
C THR A 258 -20.62 -10.11 11.00
N GLN A 259 -19.83 -9.23 10.42
CA GLN A 259 -19.63 -9.10 8.97
C GLN A 259 -18.35 -9.85 8.58
N PRO A 260 -18.46 -10.98 7.83
CA PRO A 260 -17.31 -11.84 7.55
C PRO A 260 -16.20 -11.17 6.73
N ASP A 261 -16.57 -10.22 5.87
CA ASP A 261 -15.70 -9.50 4.94
C ASP A 261 -15.36 -8.08 5.41
N PHE A 262 -15.63 -7.74 6.68
CA PHE A 262 -15.43 -6.39 7.20
C PHE A 262 -14.00 -5.86 7.02
N ALA A 263 -12.99 -6.73 7.04
CA ALA A 263 -11.61 -6.32 6.84
C ALA A 263 -11.34 -5.83 5.41
N SER A 264 -12.00 -6.39 4.42
CA SER A 264 -11.86 -5.99 3.00
C SER A 264 -12.92 -4.97 2.57
N HIS A 265 -14.13 -5.05 3.13
CA HIS A 265 -15.25 -4.15 2.83
C HIS A 265 -15.76 -3.46 4.11
N PRO A 266 -14.94 -2.59 4.70
CA PRO A 266 -15.29 -1.95 5.96
C PRO A 266 -16.44 -0.94 5.79
N VAL A 267 -17.27 -0.87 6.82
CA VAL A 267 -18.30 0.14 6.99
C VAL A 267 -17.84 1.14 8.04
N GLY A 268 -17.59 2.37 7.65
CA GLY A 268 -17.16 3.46 8.51
C GLY A 268 -18.05 4.68 8.40
N THR A 269 -17.58 5.80 8.94
CA THR A 269 -18.26 7.11 8.91
C THR A 269 -17.52 8.12 8.06
N GLY A 270 -16.44 7.72 7.39
CA GLY A 270 -15.52 8.59 6.66
C GLY A 270 -16.06 9.15 5.34
N PRO A 271 -15.31 10.04 4.68
CA PRO A 271 -15.75 10.68 3.45
C PRO A 271 -15.85 9.73 2.25
N TYR A 272 -15.20 8.56 2.33
CA TYR A 272 -15.24 7.55 1.27
C TYR A 272 -15.65 6.18 1.82
N ARG A 273 -16.49 5.48 1.07
CA ARG A 273 -16.88 4.09 1.34
C ARG A 273 -16.20 3.14 0.36
N VAL A 274 -15.79 1.98 0.82
CA VAL A 274 -15.32 0.90 -0.04
C VAL A 274 -16.52 0.30 -0.77
N ALA A 275 -16.48 0.32 -2.10
CA ALA A 275 -17.51 -0.24 -2.95
C ALA A 275 -17.12 -1.63 -3.47
N GLU A 276 -15.87 -1.79 -3.87
CA GLU A 276 -15.28 -3.06 -4.31
C GLU A 276 -13.84 -3.16 -3.78
N ASN A 277 -13.42 -4.37 -3.42
CA ASN A 277 -12.05 -4.64 -3.01
C ASN A 277 -11.72 -6.12 -3.24
N ASP A 278 -10.91 -6.38 -4.26
CA ASP A 278 -10.49 -7.71 -4.67
C ASP A 278 -8.98 -7.76 -5.03
N ASN A 279 -8.55 -8.81 -5.72
CA ASN A 279 -7.14 -9.00 -6.06
C ASN A 279 -6.63 -8.06 -7.17
N TRP A 280 -7.51 -7.38 -7.90
CA TRP A 280 -7.18 -6.55 -9.06
C TRP A 280 -7.55 -5.10 -8.88
N HIS A 281 -8.49 -4.82 -7.98
CA HIS A 281 -9.15 -3.55 -7.94
C HIS A 281 -9.67 -3.23 -6.53
N LEU A 282 -9.41 -2.03 -6.06
CA LEU A 282 -10.08 -1.42 -4.93
C LEU A 282 -10.80 -0.18 -5.43
N GLN A 283 -12.12 -0.09 -5.22
CA GLN A 283 -12.93 1.06 -5.57
C GLN A 283 -13.47 1.72 -4.30
N MET A 284 -13.21 3.00 -4.17
CA MET A 284 -13.78 3.85 -3.13
C MET A 284 -14.68 4.90 -3.77
N LYS A 285 -15.88 5.09 -3.22
CA LYS A 285 -16.84 6.12 -3.66
C LYS A 285 -17.06 7.13 -2.57
N SER A 286 -17.19 8.39 -2.95
CA SER A 286 -17.54 9.45 -2.01
C SER A 286 -18.85 9.13 -1.29
N PHE A 287 -18.94 9.56 -0.04
CA PHE A 287 -20.12 9.39 0.79
C PHE A 287 -20.88 10.71 0.92
N ASP A 288 -21.99 10.83 0.19
CA ASP A 288 -22.76 12.08 0.09
C ASP A 288 -23.38 12.54 1.43
N HIS A 289 -23.58 11.59 2.37
CA HIS A 289 -24.10 11.88 3.72
C HIS A 289 -22.96 12.08 4.75
N TYR A 290 -21.73 12.31 4.29
CA TYR A 290 -20.63 12.60 5.19
C TYR A 290 -20.91 13.88 6.00
N PHE A 291 -20.71 13.82 7.30
CA PHE A 291 -20.98 14.94 8.21
C PHE A 291 -19.98 16.12 8.09
N GLY A 292 -18.86 15.92 7.43
CA GLY A 292 -17.85 16.94 7.14
C GLY A 292 -17.92 17.42 5.69
N PHE A 293 -16.79 17.87 5.16
CA PHE A 293 -16.68 18.20 3.74
C PHE A 293 -16.60 16.92 2.91
N ARG A 294 -17.52 16.76 1.99
CA ARG A 294 -17.47 15.71 0.99
C ARG A 294 -16.23 15.89 0.12
N GLY A 295 -15.51 14.81 -0.16
CA GLY A 295 -14.38 14.85 -1.09
C GLY A 295 -14.81 15.29 -2.49
N LEU A 296 -13.94 16.02 -3.19
CA LEU A 296 -14.20 16.49 -4.53
C LEU A 296 -14.19 15.37 -5.57
N LEU A 297 -13.40 14.31 -5.34
CA LEU A 297 -13.42 13.12 -6.19
C LEU A 297 -14.65 12.27 -5.85
N ASP A 298 -15.43 11.91 -6.87
CA ASP A 298 -16.57 11.01 -6.71
C ASP A 298 -16.13 9.56 -6.53
N GLU A 299 -14.99 9.21 -7.14
CA GLU A 299 -14.47 7.86 -7.14
C GLU A 299 -12.93 7.83 -7.14
N VAL A 300 -12.38 6.94 -6.35
CA VAL A 300 -10.96 6.61 -6.34
C VAL A 300 -10.82 5.11 -6.54
N GLU A 301 -10.11 4.72 -7.58
CA GLU A 301 -9.83 3.32 -7.90
C GLU A 301 -8.34 3.05 -7.80
N VAL A 302 -7.97 1.99 -7.09
CA VAL A 302 -6.61 1.48 -7.04
C VAL A 302 -6.55 0.20 -7.87
N LEU A 303 -5.83 0.25 -8.99
CA LEU A 303 -5.65 -0.87 -9.89
C LEU A 303 -4.38 -1.64 -9.53
N ILE A 304 -4.48 -2.95 -9.33
CA ILE A 304 -3.41 -3.78 -8.79
C ILE A 304 -2.59 -4.40 -9.92
N PHE A 305 -1.29 -4.14 -9.90
CA PHE A 305 -0.31 -4.66 -10.84
C PHE A 305 0.83 -5.38 -10.09
N PRO A 306 0.68 -6.66 -9.71
CA PRO A 306 1.68 -7.36 -8.88
C PRO A 306 3.09 -7.40 -9.48
N ASP A 307 3.19 -7.36 -10.81
CA ASP A 307 4.47 -7.42 -11.52
C ASP A 307 5.28 -6.11 -11.45
N LEU A 308 4.70 -5.01 -10.93
CA LEU A 308 5.44 -3.77 -10.68
C LEU A 308 6.49 -3.91 -9.57
N ALA A 309 6.34 -4.90 -8.70
CA ALA A 309 7.21 -5.11 -7.54
C ALA A 309 8.34 -6.13 -7.77
N ARG A 310 8.32 -6.90 -8.87
CA ARG A 310 9.31 -7.97 -9.09
C ARG A 310 10.24 -7.66 -10.25
N PRO A 311 11.59 -7.68 -10.04
CA PRO A 311 12.51 -7.88 -11.14
C PRO A 311 12.28 -9.29 -11.72
N PRO A 312 12.41 -9.50 -13.04
CA PRO A 312 12.34 -10.84 -13.63
C PRO A 312 13.40 -11.76 -13.00
N SER A 313 12.98 -12.92 -12.51
CA SER A 313 13.81 -13.83 -11.71
C SER A 313 14.94 -14.55 -12.45
N ASP A 314 15.07 -14.42 -13.77
CA ASP A 314 15.97 -15.26 -14.59
C ASP A 314 16.99 -14.45 -15.43
N THR A 315 17.34 -13.23 -15.04
CA THR A 315 18.21 -12.38 -15.85
C THR A 315 19.63 -12.29 -15.29
N PRO A 316 20.69 -12.43 -16.15
CA PRO A 316 22.08 -12.23 -15.75
C PRO A 316 22.31 -10.84 -15.15
N ALA A 317 23.28 -10.70 -14.26
CA ALA A 317 23.53 -9.48 -13.47
C ALA A 317 23.64 -8.18 -14.30
N VAL A 318 24.16 -8.24 -15.54
CA VAL A 318 24.26 -7.09 -16.46
C VAL A 318 22.89 -6.66 -17.00
N LEU A 319 21.95 -7.59 -17.15
CA LEU A 319 20.56 -7.30 -17.53
C LEU A 319 19.72 -6.90 -16.31
N SER A 320 20.10 -7.30 -15.09
CA SER A 320 19.43 -6.85 -13.86
C SER A 320 19.64 -5.36 -13.61
N GLU A 321 20.76 -4.81 -14.01
CA GLU A 321 21.04 -3.37 -13.94
C GLU A 321 20.20 -2.60 -14.98
N GLN A 322 20.11 -3.09 -16.21
CA GLN A 322 19.24 -2.53 -17.24
C GLN A 322 17.75 -2.75 -16.95
N LEU A 323 17.37 -3.85 -16.29
CA LEU A 323 15.98 -4.15 -15.91
C LEU A 323 15.58 -3.49 -14.61
N SER A 324 16.51 -3.23 -13.71
CA SER A 324 16.30 -2.33 -12.57
C SER A 324 16.07 -0.90 -13.05
N MET A 325 16.82 -0.45 -14.06
CA MET A 325 16.56 0.80 -14.80
C MET A 325 15.24 0.73 -15.56
N ALA A 326 14.89 -0.40 -16.17
CA ALA A 326 13.61 -0.60 -16.85
C ALA A 326 12.43 -0.74 -15.88
N ASN A 327 12.63 -1.21 -14.66
CA ASN A 327 11.62 -1.21 -13.59
C ASN A 327 11.44 0.17 -12.95
N ILE A 328 12.53 0.93 -12.83
CA ILE A 328 12.50 2.35 -12.49
C ILE A 328 11.87 3.12 -13.65
N GLN A 329 12.26 2.84 -14.88
CA GLN A 329 11.64 3.39 -16.09
C GLN A 329 10.22 2.89 -16.31
N SER A 330 9.83 1.70 -15.87
CA SER A 330 8.46 1.20 -15.98
C SER A 330 7.55 1.71 -14.87
N ALA A 331 8.06 1.98 -13.68
CA ALA A 331 7.34 2.78 -12.69
C ALA A 331 7.20 4.23 -13.17
N THR A 332 8.24 4.80 -13.75
CA THR A 332 8.25 6.10 -14.43
C THR A 332 7.43 6.07 -15.73
N TRP A 333 7.49 4.97 -16.47
CA TRP A 333 6.75 4.79 -17.70
C TRP A 333 5.26 4.55 -17.45
N LEU A 334 4.87 3.92 -16.35
CA LEU A 334 3.51 3.95 -15.84
C LEU A 334 3.07 5.39 -15.58
N SER A 335 3.95 6.21 -15.02
CA SER A 335 3.68 7.61 -14.78
C SER A 335 3.68 8.45 -16.06
N SER A 336 4.55 8.19 -17.02
CA SER A 336 4.64 8.95 -18.29
C SER A 336 3.60 8.54 -19.33
N SER A 337 3.07 7.33 -19.26
CA SER A 337 1.95 6.87 -20.09
C SER A 337 0.57 7.24 -19.52
N ILE A 338 0.54 7.58 -18.25
CA ILE A 338 -0.61 8.11 -17.54
C ILE A 338 -0.41 9.60 -17.50
N SER A 339 -1.07 10.29 -18.36
CA SER A 339 -0.84 11.68 -18.75
C SER A 339 -0.63 12.65 -17.58
N ASP A 340 -0.90 12.31 -16.32
CA ASP A 340 -0.97 13.33 -15.29
C ASP A 340 -0.59 12.94 -13.86
N ILE A 341 -0.17 11.69 -13.57
CA ILE A 341 0.24 11.29 -12.20
C ILE A 341 1.56 10.53 -12.22
N ASP A 342 2.62 11.18 -11.70
CA ASP A 342 3.92 10.54 -11.50
C ASP A 342 4.06 10.14 -10.03
N TYR A 343 3.87 8.86 -9.70
CA TYR A 343 4.21 8.32 -8.40
C TYR A 343 5.59 7.64 -8.45
N VAL A 344 6.52 8.18 -7.68
CA VAL A 344 7.86 7.59 -7.52
C VAL A 344 8.16 7.46 -6.02
N SER A 345 7.97 6.27 -5.48
CA SER A 345 8.36 5.93 -4.12
C SER A 345 9.86 5.65 -4.08
N GLY A 346 10.66 6.60 -3.58
CA GLY A 346 12.09 6.40 -3.32
C GLY A 346 12.96 6.00 -4.51
N LYS A 347 12.39 5.95 -5.71
CA LYS A 347 13.05 5.61 -6.96
C LYS A 347 12.97 6.80 -7.90
N VAL A 348 14.08 7.09 -8.55
CA VAL A 348 14.15 8.17 -9.53
C VAL A 348 13.38 7.81 -10.76
N ALA A 349 12.45 8.64 -11.11
CA ALA A 349 12.07 8.78 -12.49
C ALA A 349 13.25 9.37 -13.28
N SER A 350 13.57 8.78 -14.42
CA SER A 350 14.60 9.28 -15.33
C SER A 350 14.48 10.78 -15.52
N LEU A 351 15.59 11.49 -15.31
CA LEU A 351 15.72 12.94 -15.56
C LEU A 351 15.67 13.33 -17.04
N THR A 352 15.38 12.39 -17.95
CA THR A 352 15.36 12.62 -19.41
C THR A 352 13.99 13.05 -19.95
N GLY A 353 12.97 13.17 -19.12
CA GLY A 353 11.71 13.81 -19.50
C GLY A 353 11.88 15.32 -19.63
N LYS A 354 11.43 15.92 -20.75
CA LYS A 354 11.33 17.38 -20.89
C LYS A 354 10.64 17.94 -19.65
N PRO A 355 11.12 19.06 -19.07
CA PRO A 355 10.40 19.74 -18.01
C PRO A 355 9.01 20.12 -18.54
N SER A 356 7.98 19.42 -18.07
CA SER A 356 6.62 19.94 -18.21
C SER A 356 6.45 21.01 -17.12
N ASP A 357 5.69 22.04 -17.39
CA ASP A 357 5.42 23.19 -16.49
C ASP A 357 4.68 22.82 -15.19
N SER A 358 4.69 21.56 -14.78
CA SER A 358 4.08 21.08 -13.56
C SER A 358 5.04 21.28 -12.38
N THR A 359 4.59 21.88 -11.32
CA THR A 359 5.27 21.99 -10.03
C THR A 359 5.63 20.59 -9.50
N GLN A 360 6.92 20.31 -9.45
CA GLN A 360 7.44 19.06 -8.92
C GLN A 360 7.86 19.32 -7.48
N GLU A 361 7.14 18.75 -6.52
CA GLU A 361 7.52 18.81 -5.13
C GLU A 361 8.39 17.59 -4.78
N MET A 362 9.54 17.86 -4.18
CA MET A 362 10.39 16.85 -3.56
C MET A 362 10.37 17.07 -2.06
N PHE A 363 10.14 15.99 -1.31
CA PHE A 363 10.21 16.06 0.14
C PHE A 363 10.93 14.82 0.70
N LEU A 364 11.62 15.02 1.80
CA LEU A 364 12.28 13.95 2.52
C LEU A 364 11.23 13.21 3.35
N GLU A 365 11.20 11.89 3.24
CA GLU A 365 10.30 11.03 3.99
C GLU A 365 10.47 11.21 5.50
N ARG A 366 9.37 11.34 6.23
CA ARG A 366 9.36 11.45 7.70
C ARG A 366 9.39 10.06 8.32
N GLY A 367 10.50 9.40 8.21
CA GLY A 367 10.69 8.01 8.60
C GLY A 367 11.84 7.41 7.81
N GLY A 368 11.90 6.10 7.70
CA GLY A 368 12.94 5.44 6.92
C GLY A 368 13.06 3.96 7.17
N TYR A 369 14.13 3.40 6.65
CA TYR A 369 14.51 2.00 6.85
C TYR A 369 15.25 1.83 8.17
N PHE A 370 15.00 0.71 8.83
CA PHE A 370 15.71 0.33 10.04
C PHE A 370 16.04 -1.15 10.06
N LEU A 371 17.12 -1.49 10.75
CA LEU A 371 17.48 -2.83 11.14
C LEU A 371 17.29 -2.95 12.67
N LEU A 372 16.70 -4.05 13.13
CA LEU A 372 16.41 -4.30 14.53
C LEU A 372 17.07 -5.60 14.95
N CYS A 373 17.86 -5.56 16.02
CA CYS A 373 18.40 -6.73 16.70
C CYS A 373 17.31 -7.33 17.60
N ASP A 374 17.11 -8.64 17.55
CA ASP A 374 16.15 -9.32 18.41
C ASP A 374 16.80 -9.67 19.76
N SER A 375 16.24 -9.16 20.86
CA SER A 375 16.77 -9.40 22.21
C SER A 375 16.68 -10.87 22.65
N ARG A 376 15.86 -11.67 21.96
CA ARG A 376 15.75 -13.12 22.21
C ARG A 376 16.89 -13.91 21.57
N SER A 377 17.58 -13.30 20.59
CA SER A 377 18.74 -13.91 19.95
C SER A 377 19.96 -13.93 20.88
N PRO A 378 20.65 -15.07 21.03
CA PRO A 378 21.86 -15.17 21.85
C PRO A 378 23.02 -14.32 21.33
N HIS A 379 22.96 -13.90 20.04
CA HIS A 379 24.01 -13.12 19.38
C HIS A 379 24.05 -11.65 19.83
N TRP A 380 22.97 -11.14 20.45
CA TRP A 380 22.85 -9.68 20.70
C TRP A 380 22.82 -9.30 22.18
N HIS A 381 23.17 -10.20 23.10
CA HIS A 381 23.20 -9.88 24.54
C HIS A 381 24.28 -8.85 24.89
N ASP A 382 25.45 -8.91 24.24
CA ASP A 382 26.50 -7.91 24.44
C ASP A 382 26.31 -6.71 23.53
N ILE A 383 26.39 -5.51 24.11
CA ILE A 383 26.34 -4.24 23.38
C ILE A 383 27.46 -4.12 22.34
N LYS A 384 28.61 -4.76 22.56
CA LYS A 384 29.72 -4.77 21.62
C LYS A 384 29.37 -5.48 20.32
N GLN A 385 28.61 -6.57 20.40
CA GLN A 385 28.11 -7.29 19.22
C GLN A 385 27.15 -6.43 18.40
N ARG A 386 26.22 -5.73 19.05
CA ARG A 386 25.29 -4.81 18.39
C ARG A 386 26.00 -3.61 17.76
N ARG A 387 27.01 -3.05 18.43
CA ARG A 387 27.83 -1.95 17.89
C ARG A 387 28.68 -2.40 16.71
N TRP A 388 29.24 -3.61 16.79
CA TRP A 388 29.96 -4.19 15.66
C TRP A 388 29.05 -4.36 14.44
N LEU A 389 27.82 -4.90 14.61
CA LEU A 389 26.85 -5.03 13.52
C LEU A 389 26.54 -3.67 12.89
N ARG A 390 26.30 -2.66 13.74
CA ARG A 390 26.03 -1.28 13.28
C ARG A 390 27.17 -0.70 12.46
N LYS A 391 28.40 -0.97 12.82
CA LYS A 391 29.58 -0.56 12.06
C LYS A 391 29.69 -1.32 10.75
N THR A 392 29.49 -2.63 10.77
CA THR A 392 29.60 -3.51 9.61
C THR A 392 28.53 -3.20 8.56
N LEU A 393 27.26 -3.07 8.97
CA LEU A 393 26.15 -2.71 8.11
C LEU A 393 25.86 -1.20 8.12
N ASN A 394 26.92 -0.40 8.21
CA ASN A 394 26.81 1.05 8.22
C ASN A 394 26.11 1.56 6.95
N PRO A 395 25.08 2.43 7.05
CA PRO A 395 24.34 2.93 5.90
C PRO A 395 25.19 3.68 4.88
N TYR A 396 26.30 4.33 5.31
CA TYR A 396 27.24 4.98 4.38
C TYR A 396 28.02 3.98 3.53
N HIS A 397 28.28 2.78 4.03
CA HIS A 397 28.88 1.69 3.26
C HIS A 397 27.85 0.99 2.37
N LEU A 398 26.66 0.71 2.94
CA LEU A 398 25.57 0.08 2.19
C LEU A 398 25.18 0.90 0.95
N ILE A 399 25.05 2.23 1.08
CA ILE A 399 24.64 3.08 -0.05
C ILE A 399 25.59 3.02 -1.24
N GLN A 400 26.91 2.84 -0.98
CA GLN A 400 27.92 2.73 -2.05
C GLN A 400 27.77 1.44 -2.87
N ARG A 401 27.09 0.44 -2.32
CA ARG A 401 26.84 -0.85 -2.97
C ARG A 401 25.52 -0.90 -3.72
N LEU A 402 24.60 0.02 -3.42
CA LEU A 402 23.32 0.12 -4.11
C LEU A 402 23.50 0.57 -5.56
N ILE A 403 22.49 0.36 -6.38
CA ILE A 403 22.45 0.78 -7.78
C ILE A 403 22.65 2.30 -7.87
N GLU A 404 23.53 2.74 -8.76
CA GLU A 404 23.94 4.14 -8.87
C GLU A 404 22.76 5.11 -9.09
N SER A 405 21.76 4.68 -9.84
CA SER A 405 20.57 5.48 -10.14
C SER A 405 19.68 5.81 -8.93
N ILE A 406 19.73 5.02 -7.86
CA ILE A 406 18.92 5.25 -6.66
C ILE A 406 19.67 5.98 -5.55
N ARG A 407 21.03 5.95 -5.55
CA ARG A 407 21.86 6.55 -4.51
C ARG A 407 21.55 8.00 -4.19
N PRO A 408 21.29 8.90 -5.18
CA PRO A 408 21.01 10.31 -4.90
C PRO A 408 19.74 10.57 -4.08
N PHE A 409 18.86 9.58 -3.99
CA PHE A 409 17.54 9.71 -3.32
C PHE A 409 17.49 8.97 -1.99
N TRP A 410 18.54 8.26 -1.63
CA TRP A 410 18.69 7.56 -0.38
C TRP A 410 19.68 8.30 0.51
N VAL A 411 19.22 8.75 1.67
CA VAL A 411 20.02 9.51 2.62
C VAL A 411 20.36 8.62 3.82
N PRO A 412 21.63 8.37 4.11
CA PRO A 412 22.01 7.63 5.31
C PRO A 412 21.43 8.26 6.57
N ALA A 413 20.77 7.46 7.39
CA ALA A 413 20.05 7.91 8.56
C ALA A 413 20.86 7.69 9.85
N SER A 414 20.84 8.65 10.75
CA SER A 414 21.36 8.52 12.13
C SER A 414 20.25 8.37 13.17
N SER A 415 19.00 8.66 12.77
CA SER A 415 17.80 8.50 13.59
C SER A 415 16.62 8.05 12.73
N VAL A 416 15.47 7.81 13.34
CA VAL A 416 14.23 7.44 12.65
C VAL A 416 13.53 8.66 12.02
N LEU A 417 13.84 9.88 12.46
CA LEU A 417 13.38 11.12 11.84
C LEU A 417 14.55 11.88 11.23
N PRO A 418 14.39 12.45 10.01
CA PRO A 418 15.46 13.25 9.38
C PRO A 418 15.89 14.47 10.19
N THR A 419 14.99 15.00 11.03
CA THR A 419 15.25 16.18 11.87
C THR A 419 16.02 15.86 13.14
N TRP A 420 16.13 14.58 13.50
CA TRP A 420 16.86 14.12 14.68
C TRP A 420 18.23 13.58 14.29
N PHE A 421 19.24 14.01 15.03
CA PHE A 421 20.60 13.51 14.82
C PHE A 421 21.08 12.81 16.10
N HIS A 422 21.43 11.53 15.96
CA HIS A 422 22.08 10.75 17.00
C HIS A 422 23.46 10.32 16.50
N GLY A 423 24.50 10.62 17.30
CA GLY A 423 25.87 10.26 16.94
C GLY A 423 26.02 8.77 16.64
N ILE A 424 26.78 8.46 15.63
CA ILE A 424 27.17 7.07 15.32
C ILE A 424 28.43 6.80 16.13
N ASP A 425 28.32 5.99 17.20
CA ASP A 425 29.49 5.54 17.94
C ASP A 425 30.41 4.73 17.01
N ALA A 426 31.69 4.98 17.09
CA ALA A 426 32.70 4.13 16.45
C ALA A 426 32.65 2.75 17.09
N GLY A 427 32.03 1.78 16.43
CA GLY A 427 31.95 0.39 16.90
C GLY A 427 33.34 -0.29 16.95
N GLU A 428 33.41 -1.47 17.53
CA GLU A 428 34.63 -2.27 17.57
C GLU A 428 35.08 -2.73 16.18
N GLU A 429 36.40 -2.80 15.94
CA GLU A 429 36.94 -3.13 14.62
C GLU A 429 36.92 -4.61 14.31
N ARG A 430 36.96 -5.48 15.33
CA ARG A 430 37.00 -6.93 15.15
C ARG A 430 35.61 -7.56 15.28
N SER A 431 35.33 -8.54 14.43
CA SER A 431 34.12 -9.33 14.51
C SER A 431 34.09 -10.11 15.83
N PRO A 432 33.05 -10.00 16.66
CA PRO A 432 32.89 -10.81 17.88
C PRO A 432 32.63 -12.28 17.56
N PHE A 433 32.38 -12.63 16.31
CA PHE A 433 32.16 -13.99 15.81
C PHE A 433 33.46 -14.67 15.35
N SER A 434 34.57 -13.93 15.23
CA SER A 434 35.89 -14.51 14.98
C SER A 434 36.43 -15.05 16.29
N SER A 435 36.35 -16.35 16.51
CA SER A 435 37.08 -17.00 17.59
C SER A 435 38.59 -16.93 17.32
N ASP A 436 39.37 -16.41 18.27
CA ASP A 436 40.84 -16.54 18.25
C ASP A 436 41.29 -18.02 18.42
N ILE A 437 40.34 -18.92 18.52
CA ILE A 437 40.55 -20.37 18.56
C ILE A 437 40.13 -20.91 17.20
N ALA A 438 41.12 -21.21 16.38
CA ALA A 438 40.93 -22.04 15.18
C ALA A 438 40.45 -23.43 15.64
N THR A 439 39.16 -23.56 15.91
CA THR A 439 38.49 -24.85 15.95
C THR A 439 38.23 -25.22 14.48
N GLU A 440 38.66 -26.40 14.10
CA GLU A 440 38.50 -27.04 12.79
C GLU A 440 37.01 -27.32 12.45
N SER A 441 36.10 -26.38 12.70
CA SER A 441 34.71 -26.45 12.29
C SER A 441 34.55 -25.54 11.08
N ASP A 442 34.35 -26.16 9.92
CA ASP A 442 34.08 -25.53 8.61
C ASP A 442 32.76 -24.75 8.56
N ASP A 443 32.01 -24.66 9.67
CA ASP A 443 30.70 -24.00 9.72
C ASP A 443 30.84 -22.52 10.07
N MET A 444 30.58 -21.68 9.07
CA MET A 444 30.44 -20.23 9.26
C MET A 444 29.27 -19.96 10.23
N PRO A 445 29.40 -18.97 11.14
CA PRO A 445 28.28 -18.51 11.95
C PRO A 445 27.11 -18.06 11.05
N VAL A 446 25.90 -18.49 11.41
CA VAL A 446 24.69 -18.18 10.63
C VAL A 446 23.86 -17.19 11.42
N LEU A 447 23.51 -16.07 10.80
CA LEU A 447 22.50 -15.13 11.29
C LEU A 447 21.24 -15.25 10.44
N THR A 448 20.08 -15.08 11.07
CA THR A 448 18.79 -15.07 10.41
C THR A 448 18.21 -13.65 10.36
N LEU A 449 17.70 -13.22 9.21
CA LEU A 449 17.06 -11.91 9.02
C LEU A 449 15.67 -12.08 8.46
N ALA A 450 14.65 -11.56 9.18
CA ALA A 450 13.29 -11.52 8.70
C ALA A 450 12.94 -10.15 8.12
N TYR A 451 12.19 -10.18 7.01
CA TYR A 451 11.58 -9.01 6.39
C TYR A 451 10.19 -9.36 5.85
N HIS A 452 9.33 -8.37 5.64
CA HIS A 452 8.02 -8.67 5.11
C HIS A 452 7.99 -8.69 3.57
N ALA A 453 7.21 -9.60 3.03
CA ALA A 453 6.96 -9.74 1.61
C ALA A 453 6.44 -8.45 0.94
N GLN A 454 6.59 -8.38 -0.38
CA GLN A 454 6.02 -7.33 -1.22
C GLN A 454 6.56 -5.91 -0.97
N HIS A 455 7.76 -5.77 -0.39
CA HIS A 455 8.46 -4.49 -0.35
C HIS A 455 9.54 -4.47 -1.45
N PRO A 456 9.43 -3.59 -2.43
CA PRO A 456 10.25 -3.68 -3.64
C PRO A 456 11.76 -3.49 -3.41
N GLU A 457 12.16 -2.77 -2.36
CA GLU A 457 13.56 -2.48 -2.06
C GLU A 457 14.27 -3.50 -1.15
N TYR A 458 13.51 -4.32 -0.39
CA TYR A 458 14.14 -5.25 0.55
C TYR A 458 15.05 -6.28 -0.10
N PRO A 459 14.68 -6.94 -1.22
CA PRO A 459 15.58 -7.90 -1.86
C PRO A 459 16.95 -7.33 -2.19
N MET A 460 17.02 -6.09 -2.66
CA MET A 460 18.27 -5.39 -2.96
C MET A 460 19.10 -5.13 -1.69
N LEU A 461 18.47 -4.58 -0.65
CA LEU A 461 19.15 -4.30 0.63
C LEU A 461 19.70 -5.58 1.27
N VAL A 462 18.88 -6.62 1.33
CA VAL A 462 19.25 -7.90 1.97
C VAL A 462 20.36 -8.58 1.19
N THR A 463 20.37 -8.50 -0.14
CA THR A 463 21.46 -9.02 -0.98
C THR A 463 22.79 -8.34 -0.62
N GLU A 464 22.81 -7.01 -0.49
CA GLU A 464 24.05 -6.29 -0.16
C GLU A 464 24.48 -6.52 1.29
N MET A 465 23.54 -6.65 2.23
CA MET A 465 23.85 -7.06 3.61
C MET A 465 24.46 -8.46 3.66
N THR A 466 23.96 -9.40 2.86
CA THR A 466 24.51 -10.76 2.73
C THR A 466 25.95 -10.71 2.24
N HIS A 467 26.25 -9.92 1.21
CA HIS A 467 27.61 -9.77 0.70
C HIS A 467 28.58 -9.18 1.74
N ILE A 468 28.12 -8.16 2.49
CA ILE A 468 28.94 -7.52 3.51
C ILE A 468 29.25 -8.51 4.66
N LEU A 469 28.25 -9.25 5.14
CA LEU A 469 28.42 -10.21 6.22
C LEU A 469 29.24 -11.43 5.78
N ALA A 470 29.07 -11.90 4.55
CA ALA A 470 29.88 -12.98 4.00
C ALA A 470 31.38 -12.59 3.93
N ALA A 471 31.71 -11.33 3.64
CA ALA A 471 33.07 -10.82 3.70
C ALA A 471 33.66 -10.81 5.13
N GLN A 472 32.83 -10.91 6.16
CA GLN A 472 33.20 -11.07 7.57
C GLN A 472 33.15 -12.52 8.04
N GLY A 473 32.97 -13.49 7.13
CA GLY A 473 32.83 -14.91 7.45
C GLY A 473 31.52 -15.30 8.12
N ILE A 474 30.44 -14.54 7.89
CA ILE A 474 29.12 -14.79 8.46
C ILE A 474 28.12 -15.05 7.33
N LYS A 475 27.37 -16.14 7.44
CA LYS A 475 26.26 -16.45 6.56
C LYS A 475 25.00 -15.73 7.03
N LEU A 476 24.25 -15.12 6.12
CA LEU A 476 22.93 -14.52 6.40
C LEU A 476 21.83 -15.34 5.72
N ASP A 477 20.98 -15.98 6.52
CA ASP A 477 19.79 -16.68 6.05
C ASP A 477 18.58 -15.74 6.13
N MET A 478 17.88 -15.62 5.01
CA MET A 478 16.78 -14.68 4.81
C MET A 478 15.43 -15.37 4.98
N ILE A 479 14.53 -14.75 5.73
CA ILE A 479 13.17 -15.24 5.97
C ILE A 479 12.17 -14.17 5.51
N GLU A 480 11.46 -14.46 4.44
CA GLU A 480 10.35 -13.62 3.97
C GLU A 480 9.06 -14.02 4.68
N LEU A 481 8.42 -13.06 5.36
CA LEU A 481 7.19 -13.25 6.10
C LEU A 481 6.04 -12.45 5.45
N ASP A 482 4.80 -12.87 5.65
CA ASP A 482 3.69 -11.96 5.40
C ASP A 482 3.74 -10.78 6.38
N TYR A 483 3.10 -9.66 6.00
CA TYR A 483 3.21 -8.43 6.79
C TYR A 483 2.65 -8.59 8.22
N THR A 484 1.57 -9.36 8.39
CA THR A 484 0.94 -9.55 9.70
C THR A 484 1.84 -10.35 10.64
N SER A 485 2.46 -11.42 10.15
CA SER A 485 3.41 -12.25 10.90
C SER A 485 4.67 -11.45 11.23
N TRP A 486 5.19 -10.66 10.28
CA TRP A 486 6.33 -9.77 10.51
C TRP A 486 6.02 -8.73 11.60
N ALA A 487 4.86 -8.08 11.52
CA ALA A 487 4.48 -7.01 12.45
C ALA A 487 4.23 -7.50 13.89
N LYS A 488 3.86 -8.77 14.07
CA LYS A 488 3.75 -9.40 15.39
C LYS A 488 5.10 -9.63 16.05
N GLY A 489 6.18 -9.83 15.28
CA GLY A 489 7.51 -10.06 15.79
C GLY A 489 7.69 -11.41 16.50
N GLU A 490 6.84 -12.40 16.22
CA GLU A 490 6.84 -13.70 16.93
C GLU A 490 7.87 -14.70 16.37
N ALA A 491 8.34 -14.52 15.14
CA ALA A 491 9.31 -15.42 14.54
C ALA A 491 10.64 -15.42 15.33
N ASN A 492 11.27 -16.59 15.41
CA ASN A 492 12.58 -16.75 16.06
C ASN A 492 13.67 -16.44 15.03
N VAL A 493 14.15 -15.20 15.04
CA VAL A 493 15.18 -14.68 14.14
C VAL A 493 16.14 -13.78 14.90
N ASP A 494 17.30 -13.50 14.30
CA ASP A 494 18.31 -12.64 14.91
C ASP A 494 18.08 -11.16 14.57
N LEU A 495 17.57 -10.89 13.37
CA LEU A 495 17.45 -9.54 12.81
C LEU A 495 16.10 -9.35 12.14
N TRP A 496 15.62 -8.10 12.19
CA TRP A 496 14.41 -7.66 11.49
C TRP A 496 14.73 -6.44 10.62
N LEU A 497 14.36 -6.50 9.36
CA LEU A 497 14.42 -5.35 8.46
C LEU A 497 13.02 -4.77 8.28
N GLY A 498 12.90 -3.45 8.42
CA GLY A 498 11.63 -2.77 8.33
C GLY A 498 11.73 -1.34 7.81
N THR A 499 10.55 -0.77 7.53
CA THR A 499 10.36 0.66 7.24
C THR A 499 9.26 1.22 8.12
N VAL A 500 9.37 2.50 8.42
CA VAL A 500 8.37 3.25 9.18
C VAL A 500 8.24 4.66 8.62
N ASN A 501 7.03 5.20 8.67
CA ASN A 501 6.72 6.59 8.33
C ASN A 501 5.85 7.20 9.42
N PHE A 502 6.15 8.45 9.76
CA PHE A 502 5.49 9.15 10.83
C PHE A 502 4.65 10.32 10.29
N ALA A 503 3.36 10.31 10.64
CA ALA A 503 2.50 11.47 10.45
C ALA A 503 2.81 12.55 11.49
N VAL A 504 2.33 13.75 11.29
CA VAL A 504 2.35 14.80 12.32
C VAL A 504 1.36 14.48 13.47
N PRO A 505 1.67 14.80 14.71
CA PRO A 505 2.96 15.26 15.22
C PRO A 505 3.97 14.11 15.30
N GLU A 506 5.08 14.23 14.59
CA GLU A 506 6.05 13.14 14.39
C GLU A 506 6.61 12.61 15.70
N GLU A 507 6.97 13.51 16.61
CA GLU A 507 7.53 13.12 17.91
C GLU A 507 6.58 12.20 18.68
N TRP A 508 5.29 12.52 18.72
CA TRP A 508 4.31 11.69 19.39
C TRP A 508 4.15 10.32 18.68
N ASN A 509 4.12 10.33 17.36
CA ASN A 509 3.98 9.11 16.57
C ASN A 509 5.21 8.18 16.69
N VAL A 510 6.42 8.71 16.86
CA VAL A 510 7.61 7.90 17.18
C VAL A 510 7.44 7.17 18.50
N GLY A 511 7.01 7.86 19.56
CA GLY A 511 6.75 7.23 20.86
C GLY A 511 5.62 6.19 20.79
N ALA A 512 4.54 6.52 20.11
CA ALA A 512 3.43 5.60 19.91
C ALA A 512 3.86 4.33 19.13
N TRP A 513 4.71 4.47 18.13
CA TRP A 513 5.28 3.35 17.39
C TRP A 513 6.21 2.49 18.26
N LEU A 514 7.14 3.10 18.99
CA LEU A 514 8.07 2.37 19.86
C LEU A 514 7.36 1.56 20.94
N LEU A 515 6.34 2.16 21.56
CA LEU A 515 5.63 1.57 22.71
C LEU A 515 4.41 0.72 22.30
N GLY A 516 3.88 0.95 21.09
CA GLY A 516 2.67 0.27 20.60
C GLY A 516 2.92 -0.87 19.62
N SER A 517 4.10 -0.89 18.93
CA SER A 517 4.39 -1.93 17.94
C SER A 517 4.74 -3.27 18.58
N PRO A 518 4.01 -4.36 18.26
CA PRO A 518 4.33 -5.69 18.80
C PRO A 518 5.74 -6.15 18.45
N LEU A 519 6.18 -5.93 17.18
CA LEU A 519 7.53 -6.27 16.73
C LEU A 519 8.62 -5.63 17.61
N LEU A 520 8.53 -4.32 17.83
CA LEU A 520 9.53 -3.58 18.63
C LEU A 520 9.51 -4.05 20.09
N ARG A 521 8.33 -4.23 20.66
CA ARG A 521 8.16 -4.72 22.01
C ARG A 521 8.81 -6.10 22.21
N GLN A 522 8.51 -7.05 21.32
CA GLN A 522 9.10 -8.38 21.38
C GLN A 522 10.61 -8.35 21.19
N SER A 523 11.07 -7.60 20.20
CA SER A 523 12.49 -7.61 19.82
C SER A 523 13.39 -6.81 20.77
N ILE A 524 12.88 -5.74 21.43
CA ILE A 524 13.69 -4.89 22.32
C ILE A 524 13.63 -5.37 23.77
N THR A 525 12.45 -5.75 24.25
CA THR A 525 12.23 -6.10 25.67
C THR A 525 12.05 -7.59 25.91
N GLY A 526 12.04 -8.42 24.86
CA GLY A 526 11.68 -9.83 24.98
C GLY A 526 10.25 -10.06 25.47
N GLY A 527 9.39 -9.03 25.40
CA GLY A 527 8.02 -9.07 25.90
C GLY A 527 7.86 -8.73 27.39
N ASP A 528 8.86 -8.09 28.02
CA ASP A 528 8.76 -7.66 29.42
C ASP A 528 7.72 -6.54 29.59
N GLU A 529 6.53 -6.92 30.08
CA GLU A 529 5.40 -6.02 30.29
C GLU A 529 5.65 -5.00 31.41
N VAL A 530 6.46 -5.32 32.41
CA VAL A 530 6.73 -4.40 33.55
C VAL A 530 7.49 -3.18 33.08
N SER A 531 8.57 -3.41 32.34
CA SER A 531 9.35 -2.32 31.75
C SER A 531 8.53 -1.51 30.75
N LEU A 532 7.70 -2.17 29.94
CA LEU A 532 6.83 -1.48 28.98
C LEU A 532 5.83 -0.54 29.67
N GLN A 533 5.19 -1.00 30.74
CA GLN A 533 4.22 -0.18 31.47
C GLN A 533 4.88 1.03 32.14
N SER A 534 6.13 0.90 32.62
CA SER A 534 6.90 2.03 33.15
C SER A 534 7.19 3.07 32.06
N TYR A 535 7.70 2.62 30.89
CA TYR A 535 7.95 3.54 29.75
C TYR A 535 6.67 4.22 29.27
N LEU A 536 5.55 3.49 29.18
CA LEU A 536 4.26 4.07 28.80
C LEU A 536 3.80 5.13 29.80
N HIS A 537 3.95 4.86 31.10
CA HIS A 537 3.61 5.82 32.15
C HIS A 537 4.42 7.12 32.02
N ASP A 538 5.74 7.01 31.92
CA ASP A 538 6.65 8.14 31.85
C ASP A 538 6.47 8.95 30.56
N TRP A 539 6.21 8.27 29.44
CA TRP A 539 5.94 8.93 28.17
C TRP A 539 4.59 9.68 28.16
N ARG A 540 3.53 9.09 28.74
CA ARG A 540 2.21 9.77 28.87
C ARG A 540 2.31 11.02 29.73
N ASN A 541 3.04 10.93 30.85
CA ASN A 541 3.26 12.05 31.76
C ASN A 541 4.29 13.08 31.27
N GLN A 542 4.88 12.84 30.10
CA GLN A 542 5.90 13.71 29.49
C GLN A 542 7.19 13.84 30.33
N SER A 543 7.42 12.94 31.29
CA SER A 543 8.70 12.80 31.99
C SER A 543 9.77 12.17 31.11
N LEU A 544 9.36 11.45 30.06
CA LEU A 544 10.21 10.83 29.07
C LEU A 544 9.73 11.23 27.67
N SER A 545 10.58 11.89 26.88
CA SER A 545 10.24 12.27 25.50
C SER A 545 10.45 11.11 24.52
N SER A 546 9.78 11.15 23.37
CA SER A 546 9.99 10.16 22.31
C SER A 546 11.41 10.19 21.75
N GLU A 547 12.04 11.37 21.71
CA GLU A 547 13.44 11.51 21.30
C GLU A 547 14.40 10.85 22.29
N GLN A 548 14.14 10.97 23.59
CA GLN A 548 14.95 10.27 24.62
C GLN A 548 14.81 8.76 24.49
N LEU A 549 13.58 8.24 24.30
CA LEU A 549 13.31 6.82 24.08
C LEU A 549 14.07 6.29 22.87
N ILE A 550 13.94 6.93 21.72
CA ILE A 550 14.61 6.46 20.50
C ILE A 550 16.12 6.57 20.59
N ARG A 551 16.64 7.60 21.27
CA ARG A 551 18.07 7.79 21.53
C ARG A 551 18.63 6.64 22.37
N GLU A 552 17.90 6.19 23.40
CA GLU A 552 18.28 5.05 24.22
C GLU A 552 18.31 3.75 23.40
N VAL A 553 17.27 3.49 22.61
CA VAL A 553 17.15 2.27 21.78
C VAL A 553 18.24 2.24 20.69
N ILE A 554 18.53 3.37 20.06
CA ILE A 554 19.62 3.49 19.08
C ILE A 554 20.99 3.40 19.76
N GLY A 555 21.18 4.10 20.89
CA GLY A 555 22.45 4.12 21.63
C GLY A 555 22.84 2.75 22.20
N SER A 556 21.85 1.97 22.62
CA SER A 556 22.05 0.58 23.06
C SER A 556 22.24 -0.41 21.90
N GLY A 557 22.05 0.05 20.64
CA GLY A 557 22.27 -0.74 19.42
C GLY A 557 21.15 -1.71 19.06
N TRP A 558 20.00 -1.68 19.75
CA TRP A 558 18.87 -2.52 19.40
C TRP A 558 18.25 -2.16 18.06
N LEU A 559 18.13 -0.87 17.78
CA LEU A 559 17.62 -0.35 16.52
C LEU A 559 18.71 0.44 15.79
N GLN A 560 18.94 0.11 14.53
CA GLN A 560 19.85 0.79 13.64
C GLN A 560 19.05 1.46 12.52
N PRO A 561 18.95 2.82 12.49
CA PRO A 561 18.47 3.54 11.33
C PRO A 561 19.38 3.28 10.13
N LEU A 562 18.81 3.10 8.94
CA LEU A 562 19.56 2.85 7.72
C LEU A 562 19.45 4.03 6.75
N PHE A 563 18.27 4.32 6.26
CA PHE A 563 18.06 5.32 5.22
C PHE A 563 16.76 6.08 5.38
N HIS A 564 16.78 7.36 5.00
CA HIS A 564 15.60 8.15 4.63
C HIS A 564 15.54 8.23 3.11
N HIS A 565 14.34 8.46 2.54
CA HIS A 565 14.16 8.63 1.10
C HIS A 565 13.72 10.04 0.75
N TRP A 566 14.25 10.56 -0.36
CA TRP A 566 13.61 11.63 -1.08
C TRP A 566 12.46 11.06 -1.89
N MET A 567 11.28 11.60 -1.68
CA MET A 567 10.09 11.28 -2.47
C MET A 567 9.79 12.45 -3.40
N ARG A 568 9.48 12.11 -4.63
CA ARG A 568 9.02 13.05 -5.65
C ARG A 568 7.64 12.65 -6.07
N LEU A 569 6.72 13.58 -5.98
CA LEU A 569 5.33 13.35 -6.28
C LEU A 569 4.87 14.45 -7.25
N LYS A 570 4.12 14.04 -8.26
CA LYS A 570 3.52 14.92 -9.23
C LYS A 570 2.04 14.59 -9.29
N ALA A 571 1.19 15.50 -8.84
CA ALA A 571 -0.24 15.41 -9.06
C ALA A 571 -0.61 16.19 -10.32
N PRO A 572 -1.63 15.76 -11.10
CA PRO A 572 -2.13 16.52 -12.22
C PRO A 572 -2.72 17.84 -11.70
N GLU A 573 -2.33 18.96 -12.30
CA GLU A 573 -2.90 20.29 -11.98
C GLU A 573 -4.43 20.33 -12.11
N GLN A 574 -4.99 19.40 -12.87
CA GLN A 574 -6.42 19.31 -13.17
C GLN A 574 -7.20 18.46 -12.16
N ALA A 575 -6.54 17.62 -11.37
CA ALA A 575 -7.20 16.80 -10.35
C ALA A 575 -7.49 17.64 -9.10
N GLN A 576 -8.50 18.48 -9.16
CA GLN A 576 -9.01 19.19 -8.00
C GLN A 576 -9.44 18.16 -6.94
N GLY A 577 -8.92 18.28 -5.71
CA GLY A 577 -9.22 17.36 -4.64
C GLY A 577 -8.26 16.16 -4.49
N ALA A 578 -7.27 16.00 -5.38
CA ALA A 578 -6.17 15.06 -5.18
C ALA A 578 -4.88 15.84 -4.91
N HIS A 579 -4.31 15.68 -3.74
CA HIS A 579 -3.00 16.24 -3.41
C HIS A 579 -2.18 15.19 -2.64
N LEU A 580 -0.89 15.45 -2.56
CA LEU A 580 0.01 14.54 -1.90
C LEU A 580 0.13 14.91 -0.43
N ASN A 581 -0.08 13.93 0.42
CA ASN A 581 0.13 14.12 1.84
C ASN A 581 1.59 13.92 2.24
N ASN A 582 1.92 14.35 3.45
CA ASN A 582 3.25 14.24 4.02
C ASN A 582 3.75 12.78 4.20
N LEU A 583 2.87 11.79 4.00
CA LEU A 583 3.21 10.37 4.05
C LEU A 583 3.51 9.79 2.66
N GLY A 584 3.46 10.61 1.61
CA GLY A 584 3.71 10.17 0.24
C GLY A 584 2.59 9.31 -0.35
N TRP A 585 1.36 9.66 -0.01
CA TRP A 585 0.16 9.07 -0.58
C TRP A 585 -0.82 10.17 -0.99
N PHE A 586 -1.82 9.83 -1.79
CA PHE A 586 -2.81 10.81 -2.26
C PHE A 586 -3.87 11.05 -1.19
N ASP A 587 -4.09 12.29 -0.79
CA ASP A 587 -5.29 12.72 -0.07
C ASP A 587 -6.40 13.06 -1.07
N PHE A 588 -7.60 12.67 -0.75
CA PHE A 588 -8.80 12.78 -1.59
C PHE A 588 -9.82 13.71 -0.93
N GLN A 589 -9.45 14.95 -0.67
CA GLN A 589 -10.34 15.90 0.00
C GLN A 589 -10.98 16.90 -0.94
#